data_46dfb2157118dda73bd750a8e9aa8ac1
#
_entry.id   46dfb2157118dda73bd750a8e9aa8ac1
#
_cell.length_a   1.000
_cell.length_b   1.000
_cell.length_c   1.000
_cell.angle_alpha   90.00
_cell.angle_beta   90.00
_cell.angle_gamma   90.00
#
_symmetry.space_group_name_H-M   'P 1'
#
loop_
_entity.id
_entity.type
_entity.pdbx_description
1 polymer ?
#
loop_
_entity_poly.entity_id
_entity_poly.type
_entity_poly.pdbx_seq_one_letter_code
_entity_poly.pdbx_strand_id
1 'polypeptide(L)'
;MAKEKPHINIVFIGHVDHGKSTTVGRLLFDSQNIPENIIQKFEQMGEKGKSFKFAWVMDRLKEERERGITIDVAHTKFETPHRYITIIDAPGHRDFVKNMITGASQADAAVLVVAVTDGVMPQTKEHAFLAKTLGINHIIVSLNKMDMVNYDEKKFKQVAEQVKKLLMMLGYKDVQVIPTSAWEGDNIVKKSDKMPWYNGPTLFEALDQIPEPPKPTDKPLRIPIQDVYSIKGVGTVPVGRVETGVLKVGDVVIFEPASTIFHKPIQGEVKSIEMHHESMSEALPGDNIGFNVRGVGKNDIKRGDVAGHSNNPPTVVRPKDTFKAQIIVLNHPTAITVGYTPVLHAHTLQVAVRFEQLLAKLDPRTGNIVEENPQFIKTGDSAIVVLRPTKPMVIEPVKEIPQMGRFAIRDMGQTVAAGMVISVQKAE
;
A
#
# COMPACT_ATOMS: atom_id res chain seq x y z
N MET A 1 2.62 -20.02 26.72
CA MET A 1 1.84 -19.48 25.58
C MET A 1 2.75 -19.43 24.37
N ALA A 2 2.42 -20.13 23.30
CA ALA A 2 3.16 -20.02 22.04
C ALA A 2 3.06 -18.59 21.55
N LYS A 3 4.21 -17.99 21.21
CA LYS A 3 4.27 -16.64 20.69
C LYS A 3 3.54 -16.63 19.34
N GLU A 4 2.49 -15.84 19.22
CA GLU A 4 1.75 -15.68 17.96
C GLU A 4 2.69 -15.19 16.86
N LYS A 5 2.58 -15.80 15.67
CA LYS A 5 3.40 -15.38 14.53
C LYS A 5 3.07 -13.95 14.12
N PRO A 6 4.07 -13.12 13.78
CA PRO A 6 3.80 -11.79 13.24
C PRO A 6 2.93 -11.82 11.98
N HIS A 7 1.99 -10.88 11.89
CA HIS A 7 1.18 -10.65 10.70
C HIS A 7 1.89 -9.64 9.79
N ILE A 8 2.11 -10.02 8.54
CA ILE A 8 2.75 -9.18 7.54
C ILE A 8 1.81 -9.01 6.36
N ASN A 9 1.52 -7.77 6.03
CA ASN A 9 0.75 -7.42 4.83
C ASN A 9 1.72 -7.12 3.70
N ILE A 10 1.59 -7.83 2.58
CA ILE A 10 2.44 -7.63 1.41
C ILE A 10 1.62 -7.27 0.19
N VAL A 11 2.21 -6.45 -0.68
CA VAL A 11 1.67 -6.11 -1.98
C VAL A 11 2.64 -6.56 -3.07
N PHE A 12 2.10 -7.14 -4.15
CA PHE A 12 2.87 -7.47 -5.34
C PHE A 12 2.76 -6.33 -6.34
N ILE A 13 3.89 -5.79 -6.75
CA ILE A 13 3.99 -4.63 -7.63
C ILE A 13 4.91 -4.93 -8.82
N GLY A 14 4.84 -4.13 -9.86
CA GLY A 14 5.67 -4.24 -11.05
C GLY A 14 4.89 -3.95 -12.33
N HIS A 15 5.60 -3.99 -13.45
CA HIS A 15 5.04 -3.71 -14.77
C HIS A 15 4.02 -4.80 -15.18
N VAL A 16 3.06 -4.42 -15.99
CA VAL A 16 2.11 -5.37 -16.60
C VAL A 16 2.85 -6.46 -17.37
N ASP A 17 2.32 -7.67 -17.39
CA ASP A 17 2.86 -8.85 -18.07
C ASP A 17 4.23 -9.34 -17.56
N HIS A 18 4.72 -8.83 -16.45
CA HIS A 18 5.94 -9.33 -15.81
C HIS A 18 5.71 -10.58 -14.93
N GLY A 19 4.46 -11.00 -14.78
CA GLY A 19 4.11 -12.25 -14.13
C GLY A 19 3.73 -12.13 -12.64
N LYS A 20 3.17 -11.00 -12.21
CA LYS A 20 2.69 -10.82 -10.83
C LYS A 20 1.66 -11.85 -10.43
N SER A 21 0.57 -11.98 -11.20
CA SER A 21 -0.51 -12.92 -10.91
C SER A 21 -0.03 -14.37 -10.95
N THR A 22 0.81 -14.70 -11.92
CA THR A 22 1.43 -16.04 -12.04
C THR A 22 2.31 -16.33 -10.82
N THR A 23 3.08 -15.36 -10.37
CA THR A 23 3.94 -15.50 -9.17
C THR A 23 3.11 -15.77 -7.92
N VAL A 24 2.04 -14.99 -7.70
CA VAL A 24 1.15 -15.17 -6.55
C VAL A 24 0.45 -16.54 -6.62
N GLY A 25 -0.08 -16.90 -7.78
CA GLY A 25 -0.74 -18.20 -7.97
C GLY A 25 0.21 -19.37 -7.73
N ARG A 26 1.44 -19.30 -8.23
CA ARG A 26 2.48 -20.33 -8.01
C ARG A 26 2.87 -20.40 -6.53
N LEU A 27 3.05 -19.27 -5.88
CA LEU A 27 3.39 -19.20 -4.47
C LEU A 27 2.33 -19.89 -3.60
N LEU A 28 1.06 -19.59 -3.84
CA LEU A 28 -0.05 -20.20 -3.12
C LEU A 28 -0.19 -21.70 -3.40
N PHE A 29 -0.05 -22.08 -4.66
CA PHE A 29 -0.18 -23.49 -5.08
C PHE A 29 0.95 -24.34 -4.51
N ASP A 30 2.20 -23.95 -4.72
CA ASP A 30 3.37 -24.73 -4.29
C ASP A 30 3.54 -24.78 -2.77
N SER A 31 3.03 -23.77 -2.06
CA SER A 31 3.00 -23.72 -0.59
C SER A 31 1.79 -24.44 0.02
N GLN A 32 0.91 -25.01 -0.80
CA GLN A 32 -0.30 -25.74 -0.39
C GLN A 32 -1.33 -24.88 0.39
N ASN A 33 -1.36 -23.59 0.14
CA ASN A 33 -2.30 -22.66 0.77
C ASN A 33 -3.54 -22.36 -0.09
N ILE A 34 -3.96 -23.28 -0.94
CA ILE A 34 -5.15 -23.17 -1.80
C ILE A 34 -6.24 -24.13 -1.32
N PRO A 35 -7.52 -23.72 -1.33
CA PRO A 35 -8.64 -24.62 -1.01
C PRO A 35 -8.63 -25.87 -1.91
N GLU A 36 -8.94 -27.02 -1.32
CA GLU A 36 -8.87 -28.34 -1.99
C GLU A 36 -9.75 -28.42 -3.24
N ASN A 37 -10.93 -27.79 -3.20
CA ASN A 37 -11.84 -27.74 -4.35
C ASN A 37 -11.22 -27.05 -5.57
N ILE A 38 -10.37 -26.06 -5.36
CA ILE A 38 -9.66 -25.33 -6.42
C ILE A 38 -8.52 -26.18 -6.96
N ILE A 39 -7.80 -26.88 -6.09
CA ILE A 39 -6.73 -27.81 -6.49
C ILE A 39 -7.29 -28.91 -7.38
N GLN A 40 -8.44 -29.50 -7.01
CA GLN A 40 -9.08 -30.55 -7.81
C GLN A 40 -9.48 -30.07 -9.21
N LYS A 41 -10.04 -28.86 -9.31
CA LYS A 41 -10.36 -28.25 -10.61
C LYS A 41 -9.11 -27.97 -11.43
N PHE A 42 -8.04 -27.58 -10.79
CA PHE A 42 -6.75 -27.33 -11.42
C PHE A 42 -6.16 -28.62 -12.01
N GLU A 43 -6.22 -29.73 -11.30
CA GLU A 43 -5.76 -31.05 -11.77
C GLU A 43 -6.55 -31.54 -12.98
N GLN A 44 -7.85 -31.24 -13.05
CA GLN A 44 -8.71 -31.60 -14.17
C GLN A 44 -8.39 -30.84 -15.47
N MET A 45 -7.72 -29.70 -15.41
CA MET A 45 -7.40 -28.87 -16.58
C MET A 45 -6.26 -29.44 -17.45
N GLY A 46 -5.52 -30.45 -16.99
CA GLY A 46 -4.45 -31.11 -17.74
C GLY A 46 -3.25 -30.21 -18.08
N GLU A 47 -2.29 -30.76 -18.86
CA GLU A 47 -1.05 -30.03 -19.18
C GLU A 47 -1.21 -28.89 -20.19
N LYS A 48 -2.30 -28.87 -20.94
CA LYS A 48 -2.55 -27.79 -21.92
C LYS A 48 -2.96 -26.53 -21.21
N GLY A 49 -2.04 -25.61 -21.03
CA GLY A 49 -2.31 -24.27 -20.51
C GLY A 49 -1.63 -23.93 -19.18
N LYS A 50 -0.42 -24.46 -18.94
CA LYS A 50 0.36 -24.15 -17.73
C LYS A 50 0.44 -22.64 -17.38
N SER A 51 0.45 -21.74 -18.38
CA SER A 51 0.55 -20.31 -18.16
C SER A 51 -0.71 -19.68 -17.56
N PHE A 52 -1.84 -20.18 -17.98
CA PHE A 52 -3.12 -19.63 -17.51
C PHE A 52 -3.57 -20.22 -16.18
N LYS A 53 -2.98 -21.33 -15.74
CA LYS A 53 -3.41 -22.04 -14.53
C LYS A 53 -3.24 -21.21 -13.27
N PHE A 54 -2.10 -20.54 -13.11
CA PHE A 54 -1.84 -19.75 -11.90
C PHE A 54 -2.59 -18.44 -11.89
N ALA A 55 -2.72 -17.77 -13.04
CA ALA A 55 -3.60 -16.62 -13.18
C ALA A 55 -5.06 -17.01 -12.93
N TRP A 56 -5.49 -18.15 -13.44
CA TRP A 56 -6.83 -18.68 -13.23
C TRP A 56 -7.12 -18.97 -11.76
N VAL A 57 -6.15 -19.50 -11.00
CA VAL A 57 -6.30 -19.67 -9.53
C VAL A 57 -6.61 -18.34 -8.86
N MET A 58 -5.89 -17.28 -9.24
CA MET A 58 -6.15 -15.94 -8.69
C MET A 58 -7.52 -15.38 -9.09
N ASP A 59 -7.92 -15.57 -10.34
CA ASP A 59 -9.22 -15.14 -10.83
C ASP A 59 -10.36 -15.88 -10.13
N ARG A 60 -10.22 -17.18 -9.90
CA ARG A 60 -11.21 -17.96 -9.15
C ARG A 60 -11.31 -17.57 -7.69
N LEU A 61 -10.19 -17.32 -7.04
CA LEU A 61 -10.19 -16.81 -5.68
C LEU A 61 -10.90 -15.45 -5.58
N LYS A 62 -10.77 -14.63 -6.63
CA LYS A 62 -11.47 -13.35 -6.74
C LYS A 62 -12.97 -13.54 -6.95
N GLU A 63 -13.38 -14.41 -7.88
CA GLU A 63 -14.80 -14.72 -8.12
C GLU A 63 -15.51 -15.28 -6.89
N GLU A 64 -14.86 -16.16 -6.13
CA GLU A 64 -15.41 -16.71 -4.89
C GLU A 64 -15.60 -15.64 -3.83
N ARG A 65 -14.71 -14.67 -3.75
CA ARG A 65 -14.85 -13.49 -2.88
C ARG A 65 -16.06 -12.63 -3.28
N GLU A 66 -16.21 -12.34 -4.58
CA GLU A 66 -17.32 -11.54 -5.10
C GLU A 66 -18.68 -12.19 -4.89
N ARG A 67 -18.75 -13.53 -4.83
CA ARG A 67 -19.96 -14.29 -4.55
C ARG A 67 -20.29 -14.43 -3.07
N GLY A 68 -19.49 -13.86 -2.17
CA GLY A 68 -19.73 -13.90 -0.73
C GLY A 68 -19.53 -15.27 -0.07
N ILE A 69 -18.82 -16.19 -0.76
CA ILE A 69 -18.56 -17.54 -0.26
C ILE A 69 -17.37 -17.56 0.70
N THR A 70 -16.48 -16.57 0.60
CA THR A 70 -15.41 -16.32 1.57
C THR A 70 -15.52 -14.89 2.10
N ILE A 71 -15.63 -14.77 3.39
CA ILE A 71 -16.14 -13.58 4.10
C ILE A 71 -15.11 -12.46 4.24
N ASP A 72 -13.90 -12.57 3.77
CA ASP A 72 -12.93 -11.48 3.88
C ASP A 72 -12.58 -10.86 2.52
N VAL A 73 -13.15 -9.71 2.33
CA VAL A 73 -13.00 -8.84 1.17
C VAL A 73 -11.54 -8.41 1.04
N ALA A 74 -10.95 -8.68 -0.10
CA ALA A 74 -9.72 -8.09 -0.61
C ALA A 74 -8.37 -8.71 -0.20
N HIS A 75 -8.30 -9.71 0.65
CA HIS A 75 -7.00 -10.23 1.10
C HIS A 75 -6.88 -11.75 0.98
N THR A 76 -5.87 -12.22 0.27
CA THR A 76 -5.49 -13.63 0.25
C THR A 76 -4.49 -13.88 1.38
N LYS A 77 -4.79 -14.85 2.24
CA LYS A 77 -3.95 -15.18 3.40
C LYS A 77 -3.22 -16.48 3.20
N PHE A 78 -1.97 -16.54 3.62
CA PHE A 78 -1.24 -17.79 3.72
C PHE A 78 -0.26 -17.75 4.88
N GLU A 79 0.17 -18.92 5.31
CA GLU A 79 1.04 -19.09 6.45
C GLU A 79 2.40 -19.62 6.03
N THR A 80 3.46 -19.02 6.56
CA THR A 80 4.83 -19.51 6.47
C THR A 80 5.23 -20.06 7.86
N PRO A 81 6.36 -20.75 8.00
CA PRO A 81 6.78 -21.27 9.30
C PRO A 81 6.81 -20.21 10.41
N HIS A 82 7.15 -18.96 10.10
CA HIS A 82 7.35 -17.90 11.09
C HIS A 82 6.47 -16.67 10.89
N ARG A 83 5.58 -16.65 9.88
CA ARG A 83 4.76 -15.48 9.55
C ARG A 83 3.35 -15.87 9.14
N TYR A 84 2.39 -15.01 9.47
CA TYR A 84 1.10 -14.95 8.79
C TYR A 84 1.15 -13.87 7.73
N ILE A 85 0.95 -14.23 6.48
CA ILE A 85 1.07 -13.30 5.35
C ILE A 85 -0.30 -13.06 4.74
N THR A 86 -0.63 -11.78 4.58
CA THR A 86 -1.80 -11.34 3.84
C THR A 86 -1.32 -10.65 2.56
N ILE A 87 -1.72 -11.19 1.42
CA ILE A 87 -1.48 -10.56 0.12
C ILE A 87 -2.59 -9.56 -0.13
N ILE A 88 -2.25 -8.30 -0.20
CA ILE A 88 -3.18 -7.25 -0.59
C ILE A 88 -3.37 -7.35 -2.09
N ASP A 89 -4.63 -7.43 -2.52
CA ASP A 89 -4.97 -7.59 -3.92
C ASP A 89 -4.40 -6.43 -4.76
N ALA A 90 -3.63 -6.80 -5.78
CA ALA A 90 -3.10 -5.88 -6.76
C ALA A 90 -3.85 -6.11 -8.08
N PRO A 91 -5.02 -5.46 -8.29
CA PRO A 91 -5.78 -5.63 -9.52
C PRO A 91 -5.01 -5.13 -10.73
N GLY A 92 -5.25 -5.78 -11.87
CA GLY A 92 -4.60 -5.41 -13.13
C GLY A 92 -4.99 -4.01 -13.61
N HIS A 93 -4.06 -3.32 -14.15
CA HIS A 93 -4.07 -2.20 -15.07
C HIS A 93 -4.38 -0.77 -14.55
N ARG A 94 -5.47 -0.16 -14.83
CA ARG A 94 -5.66 1.29 -14.64
C ARG A 94 -6.09 1.68 -13.22
N ASP A 95 -6.79 0.79 -12.57
CA ASP A 95 -7.25 1.00 -11.18
C ASP A 95 -6.19 0.59 -10.16
N PHE A 96 -5.10 -0.02 -10.63
CA PHE A 96 -4.04 -0.54 -9.78
C PHE A 96 -3.42 0.53 -8.89
N VAL A 97 -3.10 1.70 -9.45
CA VAL A 97 -2.45 2.76 -8.68
C VAL A 97 -3.40 3.33 -7.62
N LYS A 98 -4.68 3.49 -7.96
CA LYS A 98 -5.70 3.92 -7.00
C LYS A 98 -5.85 2.92 -5.87
N ASN A 99 -5.93 1.65 -6.21
CA ASN A 99 -6.03 0.55 -5.24
C ASN A 99 -4.72 0.33 -4.49
N MET A 100 -3.57 0.58 -5.11
CA MET A 100 -2.28 0.54 -4.46
C MET A 100 -2.15 1.65 -3.42
N ILE A 101 -2.62 2.85 -3.69
CA ILE A 101 -2.59 3.95 -2.72
C ILE A 101 -3.48 3.62 -1.53
N THR A 102 -4.68 3.09 -1.76
CA THR A 102 -5.57 2.63 -0.68
C THR A 102 -5.11 1.32 -0.03
N GLY A 103 -4.59 0.39 -0.81
CA GLY A 103 -4.12 -0.92 -0.33
C GLY A 103 -2.69 -0.88 0.20
N ALA A 104 -1.78 -0.17 -0.45
CA ALA A 104 -0.38 -0.10 -0.04
C ALA A 104 -0.16 0.76 1.20
N SER A 105 -1.10 1.66 1.54
CA SER A 105 -1.09 2.28 2.87
C SER A 105 -1.24 1.24 3.98
N GLN A 106 -1.67 0.03 3.64
CA GLN A 106 -1.83 -1.11 4.55
C GLN A 106 -0.70 -2.14 4.43
N ALA A 107 0.18 -2.03 3.43
CA ALA A 107 1.25 -2.98 3.20
C ALA A 107 2.48 -2.69 4.09
N ASP A 108 3.04 -3.75 4.65
CA ASP A 108 4.27 -3.69 5.44
C ASP A 108 5.50 -3.95 4.57
N ALA A 109 5.33 -4.71 3.50
CA ALA A 109 6.39 -5.05 2.55
C ALA A 109 5.82 -5.16 1.13
N ALA A 110 6.70 -5.07 0.15
CA ALA A 110 6.37 -5.23 -1.25
C ALA A 110 7.25 -6.30 -1.90
N VAL A 111 6.66 -7.04 -2.82
CA VAL A 111 7.39 -7.88 -3.77
C VAL A 111 7.33 -7.18 -5.13
N LEU A 112 8.47 -6.71 -5.61
CA LEU A 112 8.61 -6.12 -6.93
C LEU A 112 8.94 -7.22 -7.93
N VAL A 113 8.01 -7.49 -8.85
CA VAL A 113 8.19 -8.49 -9.90
C VAL A 113 8.68 -7.80 -11.17
N VAL A 114 9.85 -8.20 -11.63
CA VAL A 114 10.49 -7.67 -12.84
C VAL A 114 10.80 -8.85 -13.76
N ALA A 115 10.38 -8.76 -15.03
CA ALA A 115 10.77 -9.75 -16.02
C ALA A 115 12.22 -9.52 -16.47
N VAL A 116 13.05 -10.55 -16.38
CA VAL A 116 14.47 -10.47 -16.79
C VAL A 116 14.63 -10.12 -18.26
N THR A 117 13.66 -10.47 -19.09
CA THR A 117 13.64 -10.18 -20.53
C THR A 117 13.49 -8.70 -20.84
N ASP A 118 12.74 -7.97 -20.03
CA ASP A 118 12.40 -6.56 -20.29
C ASP A 118 13.17 -5.59 -19.39
N GLY A 119 13.58 -6.04 -18.22
CA GLY A 119 14.26 -5.19 -17.23
C GLY A 119 13.33 -4.16 -16.60
N VAL A 120 13.91 -3.04 -16.19
CA VAL A 120 13.17 -1.94 -15.55
C VAL A 120 12.34 -1.20 -16.60
N MET A 121 11.02 -1.21 -16.40
CA MET A 121 10.03 -0.59 -17.26
C MET A 121 9.40 0.64 -16.57
N PRO A 122 8.63 1.49 -17.28
CA PRO A 122 8.01 2.68 -16.67
C PRO A 122 7.16 2.37 -15.44
N GLN A 123 6.31 1.33 -15.49
CA GLN A 123 5.51 0.95 -14.33
C GLN A 123 6.35 0.37 -13.19
N THR A 124 7.48 -0.27 -13.48
CA THR A 124 8.43 -0.72 -12.46
C THR A 124 8.91 0.47 -11.62
N LYS A 125 9.31 1.54 -12.28
CA LYS A 125 9.75 2.80 -11.64
C LYS A 125 8.63 3.43 -10.83
N GLU A 126 7.45 3.56 -11.45
CA GLU A 126 6.27 4.18 -10.82
C GLU A 126 5.87 3.42 -9.55
N HIS A 127 5.76 2.10 -9.62
CA HIS A 127 5.35 1.28 -8.49
C HIS A 127 6.38 1.29 -7.35
N ALA A 128 7.66 1.18 -7.66
CA ALA A 128 8.72 1.24 -6.66
C ALA A 128 8.72 2.59 -5.94
N PHE A 129 8.52 3.65 -6.68
CA PHE A 129 8.43 5.00 -6.17
C PHE A 129 7.24 5.19 -5.22
N LEU A 130 6.06 4.74 -5.65
CA LEU A 130 4.85 4.77 -4.84
C LEU A 130 5.02 3.97 -3.56
N ALA A 131 5.59 2.77 -3.64
CA ALA A 131 5.86 1.94 -2.47
C ALA A 131 6.70 2.69 -1.43
N LYS A 132 7.77 3.34 -1.87
CA LYS A 132 8.63 4.12 -0.97
C LYS A 132 7.89 5.32 -0.36
N THR A 133 7.17 6.06 -1.17
CA THR A 133 6.40 7.24 -0.73
C THR A 133 5.32 6.86 0.27
N LEU A 134 4.63 5.73 0.05
CA LEU A 134 3.59 5.23 0.95
C LEU A 134 4.14 4.55 2.21
N GLY A 135 5.46 4.57 2.40
CA GLY A 135 6.09 4.11 3.64
C GLY A 135 6.39 2.62 3.69
N ILE A 136 6.36 1.93 2.55
CA ILE A 136 6.82 0.55 2.48
C ILE A 136 8.35 0.55 2.48
N ASN A 137 8.94 0.17 3.61
CA ASN A 137 10.39 0.21 3.80
C ASN A 137 11.10 -1.09 3.47
N HIS A 138 10.37 -2.19 3.36
CA HIS A 138 10.93 -3.50 3.02
C HIS A 138 10.45 -3.94 1.65
N ILE A 139 11.40 -4.21 0.74
CA ILE A 139 11.10 -4.64 -0.62
C ILE A 139 11.95 -5.85 -0.99
N ILE A 140 11.30 -6.85 -1.60
CA ILE A 140 11.95 -8.03 -2.16
C ILE A 140 11.73 -7.99 -3.66
N VAL A 141 12.76 -8.28 -4.45
CA VAL A 141 12.66 -8.33 -5.91
C VAL A 141 12.60 -9.79 -6.38
N SER A 142 11.55 -10.13 -7.09
CA SER A 142 11.45 -11.37 -7.86
C SER A 142 11.80 -11.05 -9.31
N LEU A 143 13.02 -11.40 -9.72
CA LEU A 143 13.47 -11.23 -11.10
C LEU A 143 13.03 -12.47 -11.89
N ASN A 144 11.87 -12.33 -12.51
CA ASN A 144 11.07 -13.40 -13.04
C ASN A 144 11.41 -13.73 -14.51
N LYS A 145 10.84 -14.82 -14.98
CA LYS A 145 10.99 -15.35 -16.36
C LYS A 145 12.42 -15.78 -16.70
N MET A 146 13.15 -16.29 -15.71
CA MET A 146 14.49 -16.81 -15.94
C MET A 146 14.55 -17.98 -16.93
N ASP A 147 13.46 -18.74 -17.06
CA ASP A 147 13.29 -19.78 -18.05
C ASP A 147 13.43 -19.24 -19.49
N MET A 148 13.00 -18.01 -19.74
CA MET A 148 13.07 -17.39 -21.07
C MET A 148 14.47 -16.97 -21.50
N VAL A 149 15.42 -16.93 -20.57
CA VAL A 149 16.84 -16.63 -20.85
C VAL A 149 17.74 -17.82 -20.49
N ASN A 150 17.18 -19.02 -20.47
CA ASN A 150 17.89 -20.27 -20.17
C ASN A 150 18.65 -20.21 -18.82
N TYR A 151 18.08 -19.52 -17.83
CA TYR A 151 18.65 -19.41 -16.49
C TYR A 151 20.07 -18.83 -16.46
N ASP A 152 20.37 -17.91 -17.39
CA ASP A 152 21.69 -17.32 -17.56
C ASP A 152 22.04 -16.38 -16.41
N GLU A 153 23.13 -16.70 -15.71
CA GLU A 153 23.67 -15.89 -14.61
C GLU A 153 24.04 -14.47 -15.03
N LYS A 154 24.64 -14.31 -16.21
CA LYS A 154 25.08 -13.02 -16.73
C LYS A 154 23.91 -12.07 -16.97
N LYS A 155 22.83 -12.60 -17.58
CA LYS A 155 21.61 -11.83 -17.82
C LYS A 155 20.93 -11.43 -16.49
N PHE A 156 20.89 -12.36 -15.54
CA PHE A 156 20.39 -12.07 -14.20
C PHE A 156 21.16 -10.93 -13.53
N LYS A 157 22.49 -11.04 -13.49
CA LYS A 157 23.34 -10.02 -12.85
C LYS A 157 23.17 -8.63 -13.48
N GLN A 158 23.08 -8.57 -14.80
CA GLN A 158 22.88 -7.34 -15.54
C GLN A 158 21.59 -6.63 -15.15
N VAL A 159 20.47 -7.36 -15.15
CA VAL A 159 19.17 -6.79 -14.82
C VAL A 159 19.03 -6.54 -13.32
N ALA A 160 19.53 -7.44 -12.49
CA ALA A 160 19.57 -7.27 -11.03
C ALA A 160 20.27 -5.98 -10.63
N GLU A 161 21.39 -5.64 -11.29
CA GLU A 161 22.11 -4.39 -11.02
C GLU A 161 21.27 -3.16 -11.39
N GLN A 162 20.57 -3.18 -12.51
CA GLN A 162 19.64 -2.11 -12.89
C GLN A 162 18.56 -1.89 -11.83
N VAL A 163 17.95 -2.96 -11.37
CA VAL A 163 16.88 -2.90 -10.35
C VAL A 163 17.43 -2.42 -9.01
N LYS A 164 18.58 -2.94 -8.58
CA LYS A 164 19.24 -2.49 -7.34
C LYS A 164 19.58 -1.01 -7.38
N LYS A 165 20.08 -0.52 -8.51
CA LYS A 165 20.41 0.90 -8.70
C LYS A 165 19.16 1.78 -8.57
N LEU A 166 18.04 1.38 -9.20
CA LEU A 166 16.76 2.08 -9.06
C LEU A 166 16.34 2.15 -7.58
N LEU A 167 16.37 1.02 -6.88
CA LEU A 167 15.93 0.94 -5.50
C LEU A 167 16.85 1.68 -4.52
N MET A 168 18.15 1.68 -4.77
CA MET A 168 19.11 2.49 -3.99
C MET A 168 18.84 4.00 -4.14
N MET A 169 18.54 4.45 -5.35
CA MET A 169 18.18 5.85 -5.60
C MET A 169 16.92 6.26 -4.82
N LEU A 170 16.01 5.32 -4.57
CA LEU A 170 14.79 5.53 -3.79
C LEU A 170 15.01 5.41 -2.26
N GLY A 171 16.24 5.07 -1.84
CA GLY A 171 16.59 4.95 -0.43
C GLY A 171 16.40 3.55 0.17
N TYR A 172 16.14 2.54 -0.65
CA TYR A 172 16.16 1.15 -0.18
C TYR A 172 17.60 0.65 -0.04
N LYS A 173 17.88 -0.03 1.07
CA LYS A 173 19.18 -0.63 1.37
C LYS A 173 19.07 -2.15 1.43
N ASP A 174 20.13 -2.84 1.04
CA ASP A 174 20.25 -4.29 1.16
C ASP A 174 19.10 -5.07 0.52
N VAL A 175 18.73 -4.67 -0.69
CA VAL A 175 17.63 -5.28 -1.43
C VAL A 175 18.01 -6.67 -1.90
N GLN A 176 17.18 -7.66 -1.59
CA GLN A 176 17.34 -9.01 -2.06
C GLN A 176 16.69 -9.18 -3.43
N VAL A 177 17.48 -9.64 -4.41
CA VAL A 177 16.99 -9.95 -5.76
C VAL A 177 17.06 -11.46 -5.95
N ILE A 178 15.92 -12.08 -6.23
CA ILE A 178 15.77 -13.52 -6.35
C ILE A 178 15.49 -13.86 -7.81
N PRO A 179 16.35 -14.69 -8.46
CA PRO A 179 16.05 -15.18 -9.81
C PRO A 179 14.96 -16.24 -9.75
N THR A 180 13.85 -15.99 -10.43
CA THR A 180 12.67 -16.84 -10.37
C THR A 180 12.14 -17.22 -11.75
N SER A 181 11.39 -18.31 -11.79
CA SER A 181 10.47 -18.62 -12.87
C SER A 181 9.13 -19.01 -12.25
N ALA A 182 8.18 -18.10 -12.27
CA ALA A 182 6.83 -18.39 -11.78
C ALA A 182 6.14 -19.47 -12.65
N TRP A 183 6.48 -19.50 -13.93
CA TRP A 183 5.98 -20.50 -14.87
C TRP A 183 6.42 -21.92 -14.51
N GLU A 184 7.71 -22.12 -14.25
CA GLU A 184 8.30 -23.43 -13.95
C GLU A 184 8.36 -23.74 -12.45
N GLY A 185 8.18 -22.73 -11.60
CA GLY A 185 8.24 -22.86 -10.14
C GLY A 185 9.64 -22.71 -9.54
N ASP A 186 10.62 -22.26 -10.33
CA ASP A 186 11.99 -22.10 -9.85
C ASP A 186 12.11 -20.97 -8.84
N ASN A 187 12.66 -21.26 -7.66
CA ASN A 187 12.92 -20.31 -6.57
C ASN A 187 11.69 -19.53 -6.08
N ILE A 188 10.48 -20.01 -6.33
CA ILE A 188 9.27 -19.46 -5.72
C ILE A 188 9.08 -20.07 -4.32
N VAL A 189 8.83 -21.37 -4.23
CA VAL A 189 8.75 -22.11 -2.97
C VAL A 189 9.91 -23.10 -2.87
N LYS A 190 10.19 -23.82 -3.94
CA LYS A 190 11.27 -24.81 -4.02
C LYS A 190 12.51 -24.20 -4.67
N LYS A 191 13.66 -24.49 -4.10
CA LYS A 191 14.93 -24.07 -4.67
C LYS A 191 15.13 -24.72 -6.05
N SER A 192 15.53 -23.89 -7.03
CA SER A 192 15.84 -24.37 -8.38
C SER A 192 17.16 -25.12 -8.44
N ASP A 193 17.16 -26.23 -9.14
CA ASP A 193 18.39 -26.96 -9.51
C ASP A 193 19.01 -26.46 -10.83
N LYS A 194 18.30 -25.57 -11.54
CA LYS A 194 18.73 -24.98 -12.82
C LYS A 194 19.58 -23.73 -12.66
N MET A 195 19.66 -23.19 -11.45
CA MET A 195 20.45 -22.01 -11.10
C MET A 195 21.40 -22.30 -9.94
N PRO A 196 22.39 -23.20 -10.14
CA PRO A 196 23.32 -23.59 -9.06
C PRO A 196 24.22 -22.43 -8.62
N TRP A 197 24.34 -21.39 -9.42
CA TRP A 197 25.09 -20.18 -9.13
C TRP A 197 24.39 -19.27 -8.12
N TYR A 198 23.11 -19.52 -7.84
CA TYR A 198 22.33 -18.75 -6.86
C TYR A 198 22.24 -19.49 -5.53
N ASN A 199 22.74 -18.87 -4.47
CA ASN A 199 22.80 -19.46 -3.13
C ASN A 199 21.86 -18.77 -2.12
N GLY A 200 21.05 -17.82 -2.55
CA GLY A 200 20.11 -17.10 -1.69
C GLY A 200 18.81 -17.86 -1.44
N PRO A 201 17.88 -17.25 -0.71
CA PRO A 201 16.58 -17.85 -0.42
C PRO A 201 15.66 -17.89 -1.65
N THR A 202 14.66 -18.75 -1.58
CA THR A 202 13.50 -18.68 -2.47
C THR A 202 12.61 -17.48 -2.05
N LEU A 203 11.64 -17.13 -2.89
CA LEU A 203 10.69 -16.06 -2.56
C LEU A 203 9.93 -16.39 -1.26
N PHE A 204 9.46 -17.62 -1.13
CA PHE A 204 8.77 -18.07 0.07
C PHE A 204 9.62 -17.94 1.34
N GLU A 205 10.89 -18.36 1.28
CA GLU A 205 11.83 -18.21 2.39
C GLU A 205 12.10 -16.75 2.73
N ALA A 206 12.23 -15.88 1.72
CA ALA A 206 12.42 -14.45 1.93
C ALA A 206 11.19 -13.80 2.59
N LEU A 207 9.98 -14.21 2.22
CA LEU A 207 8.75 -13.75 2.86
C LEU A 207 8.66 -14.19 4.33
N ASP A 208 9.13 -15.41 4.64
CA ASP A 208 9.17 -15.94 6.01
C ASP A 208 10.10 -15.15 6.93
N GLN A 209 11.06 -14.42 6.37
CA GLN A 209 12.09 -13.67 7.11
C GLN A 209 11.85 -12.16 7.14
N ILE A 210 10.73 -11.67 6.61
CA ILE A 210 10.42 -10.24 6.66
C ILE A 210 10.37 -9.77 8.12
N PRO A 211 11.12 -8.71 8.49
CA PRO A 211 11.09 -8.17 9.84
C PRO A 211 9.68 -7.77 10.26
N GLU A 212 9.34 -8.00 11.51
CA GLU A 212 8.09 -7.48 12.05
C GLU A 212 8.10 -5.95 11.97
N PRO A 213 7.06 -5.32 11.36
CA PRO A 213 7.04 -3.88 11.25
C PRO A 213 6.95 -3.21 12.61
N PRO A 214 7.61 -2.05 12.81
CA PRO A 214 7.49 -1.32 14.06
C PRO A 214 6.04 -0.92 14.31
N LYS A 215 5.58 -1.10 15.55
CA LYS A 215 4.23 -0.74 15.98
C LYS A 215 4.24 0.62 16.67
N PRO A 216 3.80 1.72 16.04
CA PRO A 216 3.81 3.06 16.65
C PRO A 216 2.68 3.24 17.67
N THR A 217 2.75 2.51 18.78
CA THR A 217 1.75 2.54 19.86
C THR A 217 1.76 3.84 20.66
N ASP A 218 2.90 4.55 20.68
CA ASP A 218 3.07 5.79 21.44
C ASP A 218 2.56 7.02 20.70
N LYS A 219 2.21 6.89 19.43
CA LYS A 219 1.65 7.96 18.61
C LYS A 219 0.15 8.12 18.89
N PRO A 220 -0.43 9.28 18.59
CA PRO A 220 -1.89 9.45 18.65
C PRO A 220 -2.63 8.41 17.83
N LEU A 221 -3.80 7.98 18.31
CA LEU A 221 -4.65 7.04 17.59
C LEU A 221 -5.11 7.63 16.26
N ARG A 222 -4.86 6.92 15.16
CA ARG A 222 -5.35 7.25 13.82
C ARG A 222 -5.81 5.99 13.11
N ILE A 223 -7.09 5.98 12.75
CA ILE A 223 -7.71 4.88 11.99
C ILE A 223 -8.41 5.48 10.77
N PRO A 224 -7.76 5.46 9.59
CA PRO A 224 -8.43 5.83 8.34
C PRO A 224 -9.58 4.88 8.05
N ILE A 225 -10.75 5.41 7.74
CA ILE A 225 -11.96 4.64 7.53
C ILE A 225 -12.05 4.21 6.07
N GLN A 226 -12.14 2.90 5.84
CA GLN A 226 -12.25 2.29 4.52
C GLN A 226 -13.71 2.11 4.12
N ASP A 227 -14.56 1.75 5.07
CA ASP A 227 -15.98 1.51 4.85
C ASP A 227 -16.78 1.65 6.15
N VAL A 228 -18.08 1.78 6.03
CA VAL A 228 -18.99 1.91 7.18
C VAL A 228 -20.19 0.99 6.96
N TYR A 229 -20.43 0.11 7.91
CA TYR A 229 -21.55 -0.82 7.89
C TYR A 229 -22.57 -0.47 8.97
N SER A 230 -23.84 -0.74 8.68
CA SER A 230 -24.90 -0.75 9.67
C SER A 230 -25.33 -2.20 9.88
N ILE A 231 -25.06 -2.74 11.05
CA ILE A 231 -25.34 -4.14 11.38
C ILE A 231 -26.53 -4.19 12.31
N LYS A 232 -27.56 -4.93 11.91
CA LYS A 232 -28.80 -5.11 12.70
C LYS A 232 -28.46 -5.71 14.07
N GLY A 233 -28.91 -5.04 15.14
CA GLY A 233 -28.67 -5.45 16.52
C GLY A 233 -27.32 -4.99 17.09
N VAL A 234 -26.43 -4.45 16.28
CA VAL A 234 -25.12 -3.93 16.69
C VAL A 234 -25.05 -2.42 16.52
N GLY A 235 -25.39 -1.91 15.34
CA GLY A 235 -25.36 -0.49 15.01
C GLY A 235 -24.30 -0.16 13.96
N THR A 236 -23.73 1.02 14.06
CA THR A 236 -22.72 1.53 13.11
C THR A 236 -21.36 0.91 13.40
N VAL A 237 -20.76 0.31 12.36
CA VAL A 237 -19.46 -0.35 12.43
C VAL A 237 -18.57 0.19 11.32
N PRO A 238 -17.75 1.21 11.59
CA PRO A 238 -16.67 1.61 10.68
C PRO A 238 -15.58 0.55 10.65
N VAL A 239 -14.95 0.41 9.49
CA VAL A 239 -13.85 -0.53 9.23
C VAL A 239 -12.62 0.24 8.77
N GLY A 240 -11.48 -0.09 9.33
CA GLY A 240 -10.22 0.50 8.95
C GLY A 240 -9.03 -0.17 9.62
N ARG A 241 -7.85 0.23 9.17
CA ARG A 241 -6.60 -0.19 9.79
C ARG A 241 -6.16 0.82 10.84
N VAL A 242 -5.75 0.34 12.00
CA VAL A 242 -5.07 1.17 12.99
C VAL A 242 -3.69 1.51 12.45
N GLU A 243 -3.47 2.78 12.09
CA GLU A 243 -2.16 3.23 11.61
C GLU A 243 -1.21 3.55 12.76
N THR A 244 -1.72 4.22 13.78
CA THR A 244 -0.97 4.61 14.98
C THR A 244 -1.86 4.57 16.21
N GLY A 245 -1.23 4.49 17.37
CA GLY A 245 -1.92 4.47 18.65
C GLY A 245 -2.58 3.14 18.98
N VAL A 246 -3.33 3.10 20.06
CA VAL A 246 -4.06 1.91 20.54
C VAL A 246 -5.52 2.27 20.75
N LEU A 247 -6.42 1.45 20.19
CA LEU A 247 -7.85 1.56 20.44
C LEU A 247 -8.27 0.53 21.47
N LYS A 248 -9.00 0.96 22.49
CA LYS A 248 -9.56 0.07 23.51
C LYS A 248 -11.08 0.18 23.55
N VAL A 249 -11.74 -0.92 23.86
CA VAL A 249 -13.18 -0.88 24.17
C VAL A 249 -13.42 0.09 25.33
N GLY A 250 -14.40 0.98 25.15
CA GLY A 250 -14.69 2.06 26.09
C GLY A 250 -14.09 3.41 25.71
N ASP A 251 -13.13 3.44 24.78
CA ASP A 251 -12.56 4.70 24.29
C ASP A 251 -13.63 5.54 23.60
N VAL A 252 -13.54 6.87 23.76
CA VAL A 252 -14.31 7.83 22.97
C VAL A 252 -13.50 8.28 21.78
N VAL A 253 -14.03 8.03 20.59
CA VAL A 253 -13.38 8.39 19.33
C VAL A 253 -14.17 9.47 18.61
N ILE A 254 -13.45 10.36 17.94
CA ILE A 254 -13.98 11.41 17.08
C ILE A 254 -13.59 11.15 15.64
N PHE A 255 -14.47 11.48 14.70
CA PHE A 255 -14.25 11.31 13.27
C PHE A 255 -14.06 12.67 12.60
N GLU A 256 -12.94 12.84 11.91
CA GLU A 256 -12.65 14.00 11.11
C GLU A 256 -12.34 13.60 9.65
N PRO A 257 -12.66 14.43 8.64
CA PRO A 257 -13.21 15.77 8.73
C PRO A 257 -14.73 15.84 8.94
N ALA A 258 -15.40 14.72 9.22
CA ALA A 258 -16.86 14.69 9.44
C ALA A 258 -17.31 15.74 10.47
N SER A 259 -16.64 15.78 11.61
CA SER A 259 -16.98 16.76 12.67
C SER A 259 -16.87 18.21 12.18
N THR A 260 -15.83 18.52 11.42
CA THR A 260 -15.63 19.86 10.82
C THR A 260 -16.73 20.17 9.80
N ILE A 261 -17.07 19.21 8.93
CA ILE A 261 -18.08 19.38 7.87
C ILE A 261 -19.46 19.61 8.48
N PHE A 262 -19.83 18.84 9.49
CA PHE A 262 -21.13 18.94 10.14
C PHE A 262 -21.21 20.02 11.23
N HIS A 263 -20.11 20.72 11.51
CA HIS A 263 -20.02 21.77 12.56
C HIS A 263 -20.47 21.29 13.95
N LYS A 264 -20.24 20.02 14.23
CA LYS A 264 -20.51 19.39 15.54
C LYS A 264 -19.60 18.18 15.72
N PRO A 265 -19.27 17.80 16.96
CA PRO A 265 -18.49 16.59 17.19
C PRO A 265 -19.26 15.34 16.70
N ILE A 266 -18.68 14.64 15.76
CA ILE A 266 -19.10 13.29 15.35
C ILE A 266 -18.23 12.32 16.12
N GLN A 267 -18.70 11.90 17.29
CA GLN A 267 -17.92 11.10 18.24
C GLN A 267 -18.80 10.13 19.01
N GLY A 268 -18.20 9.10 19.54
CA GLY A 268 -18.91 8.11 20.34
C GLY A 268 -17.99 7.14 21.05
N GLU A 269 -18.59 6.36 21.92
CA GLU A 269 -17.90 5.32 22.69
C GLU A 269 -17.79 4.04 21.87
N VAL A 270 -16.61 3.44 21.86
CA VAL A 270 -16.35 2.15 21.24
C VAL A 270 -16.92 1.04 22.13
N LYS A 271 -17.90 0.31 21.63
CA LYS A 271 -18.59 -0.77 22.36
C LYS A 271 -17.97 -2.14 22.12
N SER A 272 -17.42 -2.38 20.92
CA SER A 272 -16.79 -3.65 20.57
C SER A 272 -15.75 -3.43 19.46
N ILE A 273 -14.78 -4.32 19.42
CA ILE A 273 -13.75 -4.36 18.39
C ILE A 273 -13.69 -5.79 17.87
N GLU A 274 -13.66 -5.98 16.55
CA GLU A 274 -13.55 -7.29 15.92
C GLU A 274 -12.44 -7.29 14.88
N MET A 275 -11.67 -8.36 14.84
CA MET A 275 -10.70 -8.67 13.80
C MET A 275 -10.85 -10.15 13.44
N HIS A 276 -11.01 -10.46 12.14
CA HIS A 276 -11.21 -11.83 11.65
C HIS A 276 -12.34 -12.58 12.37
N HIS A 277 -13.48 -11.89 12.62
CA HIS A 277 -14.65 -12.42 13.34
C HIS A 277 -14.42 -12.77 14.81
N GLU A 278 -13.29 -12.35 15.38
CA GLU A 278 -12.99 -12.51 16.79
C GLU A 278 -13.08 -11.18 17.53
N SER A 279 -13.74 -11.20 18.70
CA SER A 279 -13.81 -10.03 19.59
C SER A 279 -12.46 -9.76 20.23
N MET A 280 -12.10 -8.48 20.29
CA MET A 280 -10.88 -8.00 20.89
C MET A 280 -11.17 -6.95 21.94
N SER A 281 -10.36 -6.89 23.01
CA SER A 281 -10.44 -5.80 23.99
C SER A 281 -9.67 -4.55 23.56
N GLU A 282 -8.66 -4.71 22.72
CA GLU A 282 -7.85 -3.63 22.16
C GLU A 282 -7.36 -3.94 20.75
N ALA A 283 -7.10 -2.91 19.97
CA ALA A 283 -6.48 -3.00 18.65
C ALA A 283 -5.18 -2.20 18.62
N LEU A 284 -4.17 -2.80 18.01
CA LEU A 284 -2.81 -2.26 17.90
C LEU A 284 -2.53 -1.80 16.46
N PRO A 285 -1.52 -0.93 16.27
CA PRO A 285 -1.10 -0.54 14.92
C PRO A 285 -0.85 -1.74 14.02
N GLY A 286 -1.38 -1.69 12.82
CA GLY A 286 -1.35 -2.78 11.85
C GLY A 286 -2.61 -3.64 11.82
N ASP A 287 -3.46 -3.58 12.84
CA ASP A 287 -4.69 -4.37 12.90
C ASP A 287 -5.75 -3.78 11.97
N ASN A 288 -6.33 -4.62 11.11
CA ASN A 288 -7.52 -4.30 10.32
C ASN A 288 -8.74 -4.69 11.14
N ILE A 289 -9.54 -3.71 11.52
CA ILE A 289 -10.63 -3.90 12.47
C ILE A 289 -11.95 -3.33 11.98
N GLY A 290 -13.04 -3.92 12.48
CA GLY A 290 -14.34 -3.29 12.55
C GLY A 290 -14.62 -2.94 14.02
N PHE A 291 -15.16 -1.76 14.29
CA PHE A 291 -15.45 -1.35 15.65
C PHE A 291 -16.82 -0.66 15.75
N ASN A 292 -17.63 -1.12 16.68
CA ASN A 292 -18.93 -0.54 16.93
C ASN A 292 -18.82 0.75 17.74
N VAL A 293 -19.36 1.83 17.22
CA VAL A 293 -19.35 3.14 17.86
C VAL A 293 -20.79 3.58 18.19
N ARG A 294 -21.05 3.82 19.45
CA ARG A 294 -22.35 4.29 19.93
C ARG A 294 -22.51 5.79 19.67
N GLY A 295 -23.67 6.19 19.18
CA GLY A 295 -24.00 7.59 18.99
C GLY A 295 -23.58 8.20 17.67
N VAL A 296 -23.05 7.38 16.76
CA VAL A 296 -22.67 7.77 15.40
C VAL A 296 -23.53 6.98 14.40
N GLY A 297 -24.20 7.68 13.50
CA GLY A 297 -24.98 7.07 12.43
C GLY A 297 -24.13 6.67 11.23
N LYS A 298 -24.61 5.70 10.45
CA LYS A 298 -23.91 5.25 9.23
C LYS A 298 -23.65 6.39 8.25
N ASN A 299 -24.55 7.37 8.17
CA ASN A 299 -24.44 8.48 7.23
C ASN A 299 -23.63 9.67 7.80
N ASP A 300 -23.21 9.60 9.06
CA ASP A 300 -22.40 10.65 9.69
C ASP A 300 -20.92 10.54 9.30
N ILE A 301 -20.48 9.37 8.93
CA ILE A 301 -19.11 9.04 8.57
C ILE A 301 -19.04 8.31 7.23
N LYS A 302 -17.91 8.40 6.58
CA LYS A 302 -17.69 7.77 5.27
C LYS A 302 -16.21 7.42 5.06
N ARG A 303 -15.93 6.68 4.01
CA ARG A 303 -14.56 6.46 3.54
C ARG A 303 -13.84 7.79 3.35
N GLY A 304 -12.62 7.87 3.85
CA GLY A 304 -11.79 9.09 3.84
C GLY A 304 -11.79 9.84 5.16
N ASP A 305 -12.75 9.59 6.03
CA ASP A 305 -12.70 10.07 7.41
C ASP A 305 -11.62 9.30 8.20
N VAL A 306 -11.14 9.90 9.26
CA VAL A 306 -10.15 9.32 10.17
C VAL A 306 -10.67 9.38 11.59
N ALA A 307 -10.63 8.25 12.30
CA ALA A 307 -10.94 8.19 13.72
C ALA A 307 -9.69 8.44 14.55
N GLY A 308 -9.83 9.21 15.61
CA GLY A 308 -8.84 9.41 16.65
C GLY A 308 -9.50 9.50 18.01
N HIS A 309 -8.73 9.51 19.08
CA HIS A 309 -9.28 9.79 20.41
C HIS A 309 -9.84 11.22 20.46
N SER A 310 -10.95 11.42 21.15
CA SER A 310 -11.62 12.73 21.23
C SER A 310 -10.74 13.82 21.88
N ASN A 311 -9.80 13.44 22.74
CA ASN A 311 -8.86 14.34 23.39
C ASN A 311 -7.61 14.65 22.52
N ASN A 312 -7.43 13.95 21.41
CA ASN A 312 -6.35 14.19 20.45
C ASN A 312 -6.85 13.93 19.04
N PRO A 313 -7.74 14.81 18.51
CA PRO A 313 -8.41 14.59 17.24
C PRO A 313 -7.43 14.67 16.06
N PRO A 314 -7.75 13.98 14.93
CA PRO A 314 -6.99 14.13 13.70
C PRO A 314 -6.94 15.58 13.23
N THR A 315 -5.83 15.98 12.64
CA THR A 315 -5.64 17.34 12.11
C THR A 315 -6.40 17.51 10.79
N VAL A 316 -7.29 18.49 10.74
CA VAL A 316 -8.06 18.83 9.54
C VAL A 316 -7.43 20.01 8.82
N VAL A 317 -7.24 19.86 7.52
CA VAL A 317 -6.89 20.96 6.61
C VAL A 317 -8.15 21.34 5.85
N ARG A 318 -8.60 22.59 6.05
CA ARG A 318 -9.82 23.14 5.43
C ARG A 318 -9.48 23.87 4.13
N PRO A 319 -10.46 24.15 3.25
CA PRO A 319 -10.20 24.96 2.04
C PRO A 319 -9.59 26.34 2.30
N LYS A 320 -9.80 26.93 3.49
CA LYS A 320 -9.14 28.17 3.88
C LYS A 320 -7.71 27.99 4.39
N ASP A 321 -7.31 26.77 4.69
CA ASP A 321 -5.97 26.42 5.15
C ASP A 321 -5.08 25.99 4.00
N THR A 322 -3.78 25.92 4.23
CA THR A 322 -2.80 25.36 3.28
C THR A 322 -1.87 24.40 4.00
N PHE A 323 -1.14 23.62 3.24
CA PHE A 323 -0.05 22.81 3.79
C PHE A 323 1.16 22.85 2.86
N LYS A 324 2.33 22.86 3.47
CA LYS A 324 3.60 22.78 2.77
C LYS A 324 3.99 21.31 2.60
N ALA A 325 4.45 20.94 1.42
CA ALA A 325 4.84 19.59 1.10
C ALA A 325 6.11 19.55 0.28
N GLN A 326 6.88 18.50 0.46
CA GLN A 326 7.96 18.13 -0.46
C GLN A 326 7.42 17.07 -1.42
N ILE A 327 7.55 17.32 -2.72
CA ILE A 327 7.08 16.38 -3.74
C ILE A 327 8.19 16.04 -4.72
N ILE A 328 7.99 14.90 -5.40
CA ILE A 328 8.77 14.53 -6.58
C ILE A 328 7.78 14.33 -7.71
N VAL A 329 8.03 14.98 -8.85
CA VAL A 329 7.21 14.83 -10.05
C VAL A 329 7.67 13.59 -10.80
N LEU A 330 6.77 12.60 -10.88
CA LEU A 330 7.05 11.29 -11.47
C LEU A 330 6.76 11.26 -12.95
N ASN A 331 5.60 11.79 -13.33
CA ASN A 331 5.14 11.74 -14.71
C ASN A 331 4.05 12.79 -14.94
N HIS A 332 4.42 13.87 -15.59
CA HIS A 332 3.50 14.89 -16.07
C HIS A 332 3.81 15.19 -17.54
N PRO A 333 2.80 15.24 -18.44
CA PRO A 333 3.04 15.41 -19.88
C PRO A 333 3.65 16.77 -20.22
N THR A 334 3.44 17.77 -19.39
CA THR A 334 3.96 19.12 -19.55
C THR A 334 4.63 19.62 -18.27
N ALA A 335 4.34 20.82 -17.84
CA ALA A 335 4.85 21.40 -16.61
C ALA A 335 3.73 21.65 -15.61
N ILE A 336 4.06 21.58 -14.33
CA ILE A 336 3.16 21.94 -13.25
C ILE A 336 3.41 23.40 -12.88
N THR A 337 2.35 24.20 -12.90
CA THR A 337 2.36 25.61 -12.55
C THR A 337 1.36 25.91 -11.43
N VAL A 338 1.45 27.10 -10.87
CA VAL A 338 0.46 27.59 -9.87
C VAL A 338 -0.94 27.54 -10.45
N GLY A 339 -1.90 27.07 -9.69
CA GLY A 339 -3.29 26.88 -10.10
C GLY A 339 -3.66 25.49 -10.54
N TYR A 340 -2.70 24.62 -10.81
CA TYR A 340 -2.94 23.21 -11.12
C TYR A 340 -3.70 22.53 -9.97
N THR A 341 -4.78 21.80 -10.29
CA THR A 341 -5.70 21.26 -9.28
C THR A 341 -5.98 19.75 -9.50
N PRO A 342 -4.97 18.89 -9.30
CA PRO A 342 -5.13 17.44 -9.40
C PRO A 342 -5.74 16.84 -8.14
N VAL A 343 -5.92 15.51 -8.12
CA VAL A 343 -6.45 14.76 -6.98
C VAL A 343 -5.31 14.23 -6.12
N LEU A 344 -5.34 14.58 -4.83
CA LEU A 344 -4.44 14.03 -3.82
C LEU A 344 -5.06 12.76 -3.23
N HIS A 345 -4.25 11.72 -3.14
CA HIS A 345 -4.57 10.44 -2.51
C HIS A 345 -3.66 10.23 -1.31
N ALA A 346 -4.26 10.10 -0.14
CA ALA A 346 -3.54 9.78 1.10
C ALA A 346 -4.41 8.82 1.92
N HIS A 347 -3.80 7.84 2.61
CA HIS A 347 -4.54 6.81 3.34
C HIS A 347 -5.82 6.39 2.59
N THR A 348 -7.01 6.70 3.08
CA THR A 348 -8.28 6.36 2.41
C THR A 348 -8.94 7.54 1.70
N LEU A 349 -8.36 8.75 1.75
CA LEU A 349 -8.95 9.95 1.16
C LEU A 349 -8.54 10.19 -0.30
N GLN A 350 -9.43 10.86 -1.02
CA GLN A 350 -9.21 11.38 -2.37
C GLN A 350 -9.84 12.77 -2.44
N VAL A 351 -9.01 13.81 -2.48
CA VAL A 351 -9.46 15.20 -2.51
C VAL A 351 -8.63 15.99 -3.52
N ALA A 352 -9.30 16.77 -4.39
CA ALA A 352 -8.59 17.67 -5.28
C ALA A 352 -7.89 18.77 -4.48
N VAL A 353 -6.63 19.05 -4.83
CA VAL A 353 -5.81 20.07 -4.20
C VAL A 353 -5.25 21.02 -5.24
N ARG A 354 -5.19 22.30 -4.88
CA ARG A 354 -4.65 23.32 -5.76
C ARG A 354 -3.21 23.65 -5.38
N PHE A 355 -2.33 23.72 -6.37
CA PHE A 355 -0.98 24.25 -6.21
C PHE A 355 -1.05 25.76 -6.05
N GLU A 356 -0.86 26.25 -4.81
CA GLU A 356 -0.89 27.67 -4.49
C GLU A 356 0.42 28.37 -4.76
N GLN A 357 1.54 27.71 -4.43
CA GLN A 357 2.88 28.22 -4.59
C GLN A 357 3.87 27.10 -4.91
N LEU A 358 4.85 27.42 -5.74
CA LEU A 358 6.05 26.63 -5.92
C LEU A 358 7.18 27.38 -5.20
N LEU A 359 7.60 26.88 -4.04
CA LEU A 359 8.55 27.60 -3.18
C LEU A 359 9.99 27.37 -3.58
N ALA A 360 10.37 26.14 -3.92
CA ALA A 360 11.72 25.79 -4.25
C ALA A 360 11.77 24.54 -5.10
N LYS A 361 12.77 24.49 -5.96
CA LYS A 361 13.17 23.29 -6.68
C LYS A 361 14.41 22.74 -6.00
N LEU A 362 14.43 21.46 -5.73
CA LEU A 362 15.49 20.77 -4.98
C LEU A 362 16.30 19.86 -5.89
N ASP A 363 17.58 19.69 -5.58
CA ASP A 363 18.38 18.61 -6.13
C ASP A 363 17.90 17.28 -5.51
N PRO A 364 17.39 16.32 -6.32
CA PRO A 364 16.91 15.04 -5.79
C PRO A 364 18.00 14.19 -5.12
N ARG A 365 19.27 14.48 -5.36
CA ARG A 365 20.40 13.75 -4.78
C ARG A 365 20.81 14.28 -3.42
N THR A 366 20.85 15.61 -3.26
CA THR A 366 21.39 16.28 -2.07
C THR A 366 20.31 16.91 -1.19
N GLY A 367 19.11 17.18 -1.73
CA GLY A 367 18.05 17.90 -1.05
C GLY A 367 18.28 19.41 -0.98
N ASN A 368 19.37 19.93 -1.56
CA ASN A 368 19.68 21.35 -1.58
C ASN A 368 18.78 22.10 -2.57
N ILE A 369 18.50 23.38 -2.27
CA ILE A 369 17.73 24.25 -3.16
C ILE A 369 18.59 24.61 -4.38
N VAL A 370 18.08 24.31 -5.58
CA VAL A 370 18.69 24.69 -6.86
C VAL A 370 18.05 25.92 -7.46
N GLU A 371 16.78 26.18 -7.16
CA GLU A 371 16.04 27.35 -7.67
C GLU A 371 14.99 27.76 -6.65
N GLU A 372 14.94 29.04 -6.32
CA GLU A 372 13.89 29.62 -5.48
C GLU A 372 12.75 30.14 -6.33
N ASN A 373 11.52 29.92 -5.87
CA ASN A 373 10.29 30.37 -6.53
C ASN A 373 10.25 30.03 -8.03
N PRO A 374 10.43 28.74 -8.43
CA PRO A 374 10.38 28.37 -9.84
C PRO A 374 8.99 28.68 -10.40
N GLN A 375 8.95 29.07 -11.68
CA GLN A 375 7.69 29.32 -12.38
C GLN A 375 6.96 28.02 -12.72
N PHE A 376 7.69 26.94 -12.90
CA PHE A 376 7.16 25.63 -13.18
C PHE A 376 8.09 24.52 -12.65
N ILE A 377 7.52 23.34 -12.45
CA ILE A 377 8.25 22.10 -12.20
C ILE A 377 7.79 21.04 -13.19
N LYS A 378 8.65 20.09 -13.49
CA LYS A 378 8.39 19.05 -14.50
C LYS A 378 8.88 17.67 -14.03
N THR A 379 8.58 16.66 -14.81
CA THR A 379 8.98 15.28 -14.54
C THR A 379 10.47 15.19 -14.18
N GLY A 380 10.76 14.52 -13.07
CA GLY A 380 12.09 14.37 -12.50
C GLY A 380 12.46 15.43 -11.46
N ASP A 381 11.71 16.51 -11.35
CA ASP A 381 11.99 17.56 -10.37
C ASP A 381 11.48 17.18 -8.97
N SER A 382 12.30 17.51 -7.98
CA SER A 382 11.91 17.54 -6.57
C SER A 382 11.65 18.99 -6.17
N ALA A 383 10.58 19.23 -5.42
CA ALA A 383 10.18 20.59 -5.10
C ALA A 383 9.50 20.69 -3.72
N ILE A 384 9.56 21.90 -3.16
CA ILE A 384 8.73 22.29 -2.01
C ILE A 384 7.60 23.16 -2.55
N VAL A 385 6.37 22.78 -2.21
CA VAL A 385 5.16 23.40 -2.71
C VAL A 385 4.20 23.73 -1.58
N VAL A 386 3.29 24.65 -1.83
CA VAL A 386 2.15 24.95 -0.96
C VAL A 386 0.88 24.49 -1.66
N LEU A 387 0.11 23.65 -1.00
CA LEU A 387 -1.11 23.05 -1.52
C LEU A 387 -2.33 23.50 -0.69
N ARG A 388 -3.45 23.67 -1.36
CA ARG A 388 -4.74 24.02 -0.75
C ARG A 388 -5.79 22.98 -1.13
N PRO A 389 -6.43 22.31 -0.14
CA PRO A 389 -7.49 21.36 -0.47
C PRO A 389 -8.77 22.07 -0.92
N THR A 390 -9.54 21.42 -1.76
CA THR A 390 -10.85 21.90 -2.20
C THR A 390 -11.99 21.53 -1.25
N LYS A 391 -11.72 20.57 -0.37
CA LYS A 391 -12.64 20.09 0.68
C LYS A 391 -11.86 19.86 1.96
N PRO A 392 -12.51 19.91 3.15
CA PRO A 392 -11.84 19.51 4.37
C PRO A 392 -11.28 18.10 4.29
N MET A 393 -10.05 17.90 4.75
CA MET A 393 -9.40 16.60 4.74
C MET A 393 -8.44 16.46 5.92
N VAL A 394 -8.19 15.21 6.32
CA VAL A 394 -7.20 14.90 7.35
C VAL A 394 -5.87 14.57 6.71
N ILE A 395 -4.86 15.35 7.02
CA ILE A 395 -3.47 15.08 6.71
C ILE A 395 -2.60 15.71 7.79
N GLU A 396 -1.50 15.08 8.14
CA GLU A 396 -0.67 15.52 9.27
C GLU A 396 0.81 15.54 8.87
N PRO A 397 1.63 16.41 9.51
CA PRO A 397 3.05 16.45 9.19
C PRO A 397 3.74 15.10 9.34
N VAL A 398 4.57 14.75 8.38
CA VAL A 398 5.27 13.45 8.35
C VAL A 398 6.20 13.25 9.54
N LYS A 399 6.73 14.33 10.11
CA LYS A 399 7.57 14.27 11.32
C LYS A 399 6.80 13.88 12.57
N GLU A 400 5.51 14.23 12.62
CA GLU A 400 4.65 13.93 13.76
C GLU A 400 4.04 12.54 13.63
N ILE A 401 3.37 12.28 12.51
CA ILE A 401 2.73 10.99 12.21
C ILE A 401 3.06 10.61 10.76
N PRO A 402 4.15 9.87 10.53
CA PRO A 402 4.59 9.52 9.17
C PRO A 402 3.48 8.87 8.32
N GLN A 403 2.67 8.02 8.93
CA GLN A 403 1.60 7.28 8.28
C GLN A 403 0.48 8.19 7.75
N MET A 404 0.35 9.38 8.30
CA MET A 404 -0.69 10.35 7.94
C MET A 404 -0.17 11.52 7.11
N GLY A 405 1.13 11.54 6.80
CA GLY A 405 1.79 12.64 6.10
C GLY A 405 2.23 12.33 4.68
N ARG A 406 2.04 11.11 4.20
CA ARG A 406 2.46 10.69 2.87
C ARG A 406 1.28 10.66 1.92
N PHE A 407 1.52 11.07 0.67
CA PHE A 407 0.45 11.15 -0.33
C PHE A 407 0.99 10.96 -1.75
N ALA A 408 0.08 10.67 -2.65
CA ALA A 408 0.32 10.70 -4.09
C ALA A 408 -0.65 11.65 -4.76
N ILE A 409 -0.22 12.25 -5.86
CA ILE A 409 -1.03 13.14 -6.69
C ILE A 409 -1.29 12.43 -8.02
N ARG A 410 -2.56 12.37 -8.39
CA ARG A 410 -3.01 11.71 -9.63
C ARG A 410 -3.78 12.65 -10.52
N ASP A 411 -3.56 12.51 -11.82
CA ASP A 411 -4.29 13.21 -12.86
C ASP A 411 -4.21 12.41 -14.17
N MET A 412 -5.23 12.51 -15.00
CA MET A 412 -5.27 11.84 -16.32
C MET A 412 -4.98 10.32 -16.26
N GLY A 413 -5.42 9.66 -15.21
CA GLY A 413 -5.21 8.22 -15.02
C GLY A 413 -3.77 7.82 -14.68
N GLN A 414 -2.92 8.76 -14.29
CA GLN A 414 -1.51 8.54 -13.96
C GLN A 414 -1.15 9.12 -12.60
N THR A 415 -0.13 8.56 -11.97
CA THR A 415 0.49 9.17 -10.80
C THR A 415 1.47 10.24 -11.25
N VAL A 416 1.09 11.48 -11.00
CA VAL A 416 1.86 12.67 -11.41
C VAL A 416 3.00 12.93 -10.47
N ALA A 417 2.76 12.82 -9.17
CA ALA A 417 3.75 13.13 -8.14
C ALA A 417 3.50 12.31 -6.87
N ALA A 418 4.52 12.24 -6.06
CA ALA A 418 4.45 11.66 -4.72
C ALA A 418 5.11 12.63 -3.74
N GLY A 419 4.60 12.69 -2.51
CA GLY A 419 5.09 13.67 -1.57
C GLY A 419 4.81 13.36 -0.10
N MET A 420 5.32 14.25 0.72
CA MET A 420 5.14 14.21 2.16
C MET A 420 4.86 15.61 2.72
N VAL A 421 3.99 15.66 3.71
CA VAL A 421 3.60 16.91 4.37
C VAL A 421 4.70 17.38 5.32
N ILE A 422 5.15 18.62 5.15
CA ILE A 422 6.12 19.25 6.03
C ILE A 422 5.41 19.94 7.18
N SER A 423 4.42 20.78 6.89
CA SER A 423 3.68 21.56 7.88
C SER A 423 2.28 21.91 7.39
N VAL A 424 1.39 22.13 8.33
CA VAL A 424 0.02 22.61 8.08
C VAL A 424 -0.09 24.05 8.54
N GLN A 425 -0.66 24.91 7.71
CA GLN A 425 -0.84 26.34 8.01
C GLN A 425 -2.33 26.63 8.13
N LYS A 426 -2.79 26.84 9.35
CA LYS A 426 -4.17 27.18 9.67
C LYS A 426 -4.43 28.66 9.43
N ALA A 427 -5.50 28.97 8.66
CA ALA A 427 -6.01 30.32 8.56
C ALA A 427 -6.80 30.69 9.83
N GLU A 428 -6.74 31.97 10.23
CA GLU A 428 -7.49 32.50 11.36
C GLU A 428 -9.00 32.47 11.13
#